data_ad37a39cd85224c6b6e0e870969d8985
#
_entry.id   ad37a39cd85224c6b6e0e870969d8985
#
_cell.length_a   1.000
_cell.length_b   1.000
_cell.length_c   1.000
_cell.angle_alpha   90.00
_cell.angle_beta   90.00
_cell.angle_gamma   90.00
#
_symmetry.space_group_name_H-M   'P 1'
#
loop_
_entity.id
_entity.type
_entity.pdbx_description
1 polymer ?
#
loop_
_entity_poly.entity_id
_entity_poly.type
_entity_poly.pdbx_seq_one_letter_code
_entity_poly.pdbx_strand_id
1 'polypeptide(L)'
;MKKIGIIIIICILVCIAGGSFLAIHLIRNVEVSDTSIVKEPLNYEKTEAFTSINLDLTSMDVRIEKSSENAISYRLQDAKKQKLEYSVDHGALTVKEIILDKHFVGHDDNEVILYTTNDSLVVNGNLVAGDVEIQNMALKDSRVTTVSGDISIENGSLNNCSFITTSGDIEFDGQLTGDNALETTSGDVSVENIDNVSVSASTM
;
A
#
# COMPACT_ATOMS: atom_id res chain seq x y z
N MET A 1 0.02 44.59 15.87
CA MET A 1 0.15 44.50 14.42
C MET A 1 1.28 43.54 14.12
N LYS A 2 1.01 42.32 13.81
CA LYS A 2 2.03 41.30 13.45
C LYS A 2 2.25 41.35 11.94
N LYS A 3 3.50 41.48 11.56
CA LYS A 3 3.89 41.53 10.15
C LYS A 3 3.79 40.16 9.54
N ILE A 4 2.99 40.01 8.51
CA ILE A 4 2.85 38.78 7.70
C ILE A 4 4.05 38.75 6.75
N GLY A 5 4.92 37.78 6.93
CA GLY A 5 6.02 37.52 5.99
C GLY A 5 5.50 36.64 4.84
N ILE A 6 5.42 37.23 3.66
CA ILE A 6 5.14 36.51 2.42
C ILE A 6 6.46 35.90 1.94
N ILE A 7 6.61 34.59 2.00
CA ILE A 7 7.72 33.90 1.36
C ILE A 7 7.24 33.46 -0.02
N ILE A 8 7.68 34.15 -1.05
CA ILE A 8 7.48 33.76 -2.45
C ILE A 8 8.71 32.93 -2.84
N ILE A 9 8.55 31.63 -2.98
CA ILE A 9 9.57 30.78 -3.57
C ILE A 9 9.31 30.75 -5.09
N ILE A 10 10.15 31.49 -5.83
CA ILE A 10 10.18 31.45 -7.29
C ILE A 10 11.23 30.42 -7.68
N CYS A 11 10.77 29.22 -8.16
CA CYS A 11 11.67 28.30 -8.82
C CYS A 11 11.86 28.75 -10.28
N ILE A 12 13.02 29.26 -10.60
CA ILE A 12 13.41 29.58 -11.99
C ILE A 12 13.95 28.32 -12.64
N LEU A 13 13.27 27.88 -13.68
CA LEU A 13 13.67 26.76 -14.52
C LEU A 13 14.66 27.25 -15.58
N VAL A 14 15.85 26.69 -15.57
CA VAL A 14 16.81 26.84 -16.67
C VAL A 14 16.58 25.66 -17.63
N CYS A 15 16.06 25.97 -18.82
CA CYS A 15 15.96 25.01 -19.93
C CYS A 15 17.35 24.85 -20.54
N ILE A 16 17.97 23.68 -20.36
CA ILE A 16 19.08 23.22 -21.21
C ILE A 16 18.49 22.31 -22.27
N ALA A 17 18.80 22.58 -23.52
CA ALA A 17 18.30 21.89 -24.69
C ALA A 17 18.61 20.38 -24.62
N GLY A 18 17.56 19.57 -24.51
CA GLY A 18 17.66 18.13 -24.45
C GLY A 18 16.49 17.51 -23.69
N GLY A 19 15.28 17.75 -24.16
CA GLY A 19 14.09 16.93 -23.99
C GLY A 19 13.77 16.40 -22.58
N SER A 20 13.49 17.25 -21.60
CA SER A 20 12.84 16.83 -20.36
C SER A 20 11.77 17.83 -19.98
N PHE A 21 10.52 17.40 -19.96
CA PHE A 21 9.41 18.21 -19.45
C PHE A 21 9.48 18.25 -17.92
N LEU A 22 9.68 19.46 -17.38
CA LEU A 22 9.55 19.69 -15.95
C LEU A 22 8.17 20.31 -15.69
N ALA A 23 7.36 19.64 -14.90
CA ALA A 23 6.07 20.16 -14.47
C ALA A 23 6.27 21.24 -13.40
N ILE A 24 5.77 22.46 -13.67
CA ILE A 24 5.76 23.56 -12.69
C ILE A 24 4.55 23.34 -11.78
N HIS A 25 4.78 23.03 -10.52
CA HIS A 25 3.75 23.05 -9.49
C HIS A 25 3.63 24.45 -8.90
N LEU A 26 2.53 25.12 -9.20
CA LEU A 26 2.13 26.36 -8.54
C LEU A 26 1.44 25.99 -7.21
N ILE A 27 2.15 26.13 -6.11
CA ILE A 27 1.55 26.02 -4.78
C ILE A 27 0.83 27.34 -4.48
N ARG A 28 -0.49 27.33 -4.49
CA ARG A 28 -1.30 28.42 -3.93
C ARG A 28 -1.28 28.33 -2.41
N ASN A 29 -1.05 29.46 -1.77
CA ASN A 29 -1.15 29.62 -0.32
C ASN A 29 -2.51 29.13 0.18
N VAL A 30 -2.49 28.14 1.02
CA VAL A 30 -3.62 27.76 1.88
C VAL A 30 -3.28 28.32 3.27
N GLU A 31 -4.18 29.13 3.80
CA GLU A 31 -4.09 29.56 5.20
C GLU A 31 -4.21 28.31 6.08
N VAL A 32 -3.14 27.98 6.79
CA VAL A 32 -3.14 26.89 7.77
C VAL A 32 -3.56 27.48 9.11
N SER A 33 -4.83 27.27 9.45
CA SER A 33 -5.26 27.21 10.84
C SER A 33 -5.58 25.74 11.10
N ASP A 34 -4.62 24.98 11.53
CA ASP A 34 -4.68 23.90 12.50
C ASP A 34 -3.33 23.19 12.53
N THR A 35 -2.96 22.69 13.67
CA THR A 35 -1.76 21.87 13.89
C THR A 35 -1.91 20.54 13.13
N SER A 36 -1.90 20.60 11.80
CA SER A 36 -1.74 19.41 10.98
C SER A 36 -0.31 18.92 11.16
N ILE A 37 -0.16 17.73 11.69
CA ILE A 37 1.08 16.97 11.65
C ILE A 37 1.51 16.94 10.17
N VAL A 38 2.60 17.60 9.85
CA VAL A 38 3.16 17.55 8.49
C VAL A 38 3.72 16.14 8.34
N LYS A 39 2.98 15.26 7.69
CA LYS A 39 3.48 13.92 7.37
C LYS A 39 4.72 14.08 6.48
N GLU A 40 5.79 13.38 6.81
CA GLU A 40 6.98 13.30 5.97
C GLU A 40 6.58 12.86 4.55
N PRO A 41 7.21 13.42 3.51
CA PRO A 41 6.92 12.99 2.14
C PRO A 41 7.27 11.51 1.96
N LEU A 42 6.47 10.81 1.16
CA LEU A 42 6.77 9.44 0.77
C LEU A 42 8.04 9.40 -0.10
N ASN A 43 8.96 8.50 0.22
CA ASN A 43 10.04 8.15 -0.70
C ASN A 43 9.42 7.49 -1.94
N TYR A 44 9.85 7.83 -3.13
CA TYR A 44 9.33 7.29 -4.37
C TYR A 44 10.48 6.81 -5.25
N GLU A 45 10.43 5.54 -5.63
CA GLU A 45 11.44 4.93 -6.49
C GLU A 45 10.79 4.06 -7.57
N LYS A 46 11.25 4.17 -8.80
CA LYS A 46 10.82 3.29 -9.90
C LYS A 46 11.45 1.91 -9.73
N THR A 47 10.69 0.90 -10.05
CA THR A 47 11.14 -0.49 -10.02
C THR A 47 11.10 -1.11 -11.41
N GLU A 48 11.73 -2.27 -11.56
CA GLU A 48 11.47 -3.15 -12.70
C GLU A 48 10.04 -3.67 -12.65
N ALA A 49 9.56 -4.21 -13.77
CA ALA A 49 8.24 -4.81 -13.84
C ALA A 49 8.19 -6.11 -13.02
N PHE A 50 7.09 -6.31 -12.29
CA PHE A 50 6.87 -7.50 -11.48
C PHE A 50 5.44 -8.04 -11.70
N THR A 51 5.29 -9.34 -11.58
CA THR A 51 4.02 -10.06 -11.68
C THR A 51 3.63 -10.75 -10.38
N SER A 52 4.56 -10.76 -9.42
CA SER A 52 4.28 -11.25 -8.07
C SER A 52 4.91 -10.35 -7.01
N ILE A 53 4.30 -10.36 -5.83
CA ILE A 53 4.71 -9.58 -4.66
C ILE A 53 4.84 -10.54 -3.48
N ASN A 54 5.94 -10.41 -2.73
CA ASN A 54 6.16 -11.10 -1.47
C ASN A 54 6.38 -10.06 -0.36
N LEU A 55 5.50 -10.05 0.64
CA LEU A 55 5.50 -9.13 1.77
C LEU A 55 5.93 -9.85 3.05
N ASP A 56 6.86 -9.25 3.79
CA ASP A 56 7.28 -9.68 5.13
C ASP A 56 7.37 -8.41 6.00
N LEU A 57 6.24 -8.03 6.61
CA LEU A 57 6.06 -6.75 7.26
C LEU A 57 5.58 -6.92 8.71
N THR A 58 6.00 -6.00 9.57
CA THR A 58 5.65 -6.04 11.00
C THR A 58 4.65 -4.96 11.37
N SER A 59 4.79 -3.75 10.83
CA SER A 59 4.03 -2.59 11.30
C SER A 59 3.69 -1.59 10.19
N MET A 60 3.65 -2.02 8.95
CA MET A 60 3.41 -1.14 7.81
C MET A 60 2.06 -1.43 7.18
N ASP A 61 1.32 -0.39 6.87
CA ASP A 61 0.18 -0.46 5.96
C ASP A 61 0.66 -0.64 4.53
N VAL A 62 -0.06 -1.45 3.78
CA VAL A 62 0.26 -1.78 2.39
C VAL A 62 -0.87 -1.37 1.49
N ARG A 63 -0.55 -0.59 0.46
CA ARG A 63 -1.47 -0.32 -0.63
C ARG A 63 -0.91 -0.81 -1.95
N ILE A 64 -1.71 -1.53 -2.74
CA ILE A 64 -1.34 -2.00 -4.08
C ILE A 64 -2.27 -1.35 -5.09
N GLU A 65 -1.69 -0.56 -5.99
CA GLU A 65 -2.46 0.25 -6.92
C GLU A 65 -2.04 0.01 -8.38
N LYS A 66 -3.03 0.03 -9.26
CA LYS A 66 -2.79 0.10 -10.70
C LYS A 66 -2.23 1.45 -11.09
N SER A 67 -1.16 1.46 -11.88
CA SER A 67 -0.49 2.69 -12.32
C SER A 67 0.02 2.59 -13.77
N SER A 68 0.47 3.70 -14.32
CA SER A 68 1.15 3.74 -15.61
C SER A 68 2.62 3.32 -15.55
N GLU A 69 3.19 3.15 -14.35
CA GLU A 69 4.57 2.71 -14.15
C GLU A 69 4.70 1.83 -12.89
N ASN A 70 5.74 1.00 -12.87
CA ASN A 70 6.07 0.20 -11.69
C ASN A 70 6.94 1.02 -10.76
N ALA A 71 6.53 1.13 -9.52
CA ALA A 71 7.24 1.92 -8.52
C ALA A 71 6.89 1.45 -7.10
N ILE A 72 7.70 1.84 -6.16
CA ILE A 72 7.45 1.74 -4.73
C ILE A 72 7.51 3.13 -4.10
N SER A 73 6.59 3.41 -3.20
CA SER A 73 6.60 4.61 -2.39
C SER A 73 6.41 4.22 -0.94
N TYR A 74 7.18 4.79 -0.02
CA TYR A 74 7.06 4.40 1.38
C TYR A 74 7.40 5.53 2.34
N ARG A 75 6.86 5.44 3.54
CA ARG A 75 7.14 6.28 4.69
C ARG A 75 7.48 5.40 5.87
N LEU A 76 8.56 5.74 6.58
CA LEU A 76 8.94 5.11 7.83
C LEU A 76 8.73 6.12 8.96
N GLN A 77 8.03 5.72 10.00
CA GLN A 77 7.82 6.54 11.19
C GLN A 77 9.14 6.93 11.85
N ASP A 78 10.09 6.01 11.94
CA ASP A 78 11.42 6.25 12.50
C ASP A 78 12.48 5.42 11.77
N ALA A 79 13.13 6.03 10.78
CA ALA A 79 14.18 5.40 9.98
C ALA A 79 15.45 5.02 10.78
N LYS A 80 15.55 5.37 12.07
CA LYS A 80 16.62 4.89 12.95
C LYS A 80 16.28 3.58 13.64
N LYS A 81 15.00 3.25 13.74
CA LYS A 81 14.50 2.06 14.42
C LYS A 81 13.95 1.00 13.48
N GLN A 82 13.71 1.36 12.23
CA GLN A 82 13.18 0.46 11.21
C GLN A 82 13.80 0.78 9.85
N LYS A 83 13.75 -0.20 8.95
CA LYS A 83 14.23 -0.10 7.58
C LYS A 83 13.31 -0.90 6.68
N LEU A 84 13.05 -0.40 5.48
CA LEU A 84 12.43 -1.15 4.41
C LEU A 84 13.49 -1.60 3.41
N GLU A 85 13.52 -2.89 3.11
CA GLU A 85 14.31 -3.47 2.03
C GLU A 85 13.38 -4.01 0.96
N TYR A 86 13.71 -3.76 -0.29
CA TYR A 86 12.96 -4.29 -1.42
C TYR A 86 13.87 -4.59 -2.61
N SER A 87 13.46 -5.55 -3.39
CA SER A 87 14.15 -5.94 -4.63
C SER A 87 13.18 -6.61 -5.60
N VAL A 88 13.45 -6.46 -6.90
CA VAL A 88 12.77 -7.24 -7.93
C VAL A 88 13.76 -8.29 -8.46
N ASP A 89 13.39 -9.55 -8.38
CA ASP A 89 14.15 -10.65 -8.94
C ASP A 89 13.23 -11.58 -9.75
N HIS A 90 13.58 -11.83 -11.00
CA HIS A 90 12.80 -12.68 -11.92
C HIS A 90 11.29 -12.33 -11.97
N GLY A 91 10.96 -11.04 -11.86
CA GLY A 91 9.57 -10.56 -11.86
C GLY A 91 8.82 -10.73 -10.53
N ALA A 92 9.51 -11.06 -9.46
CA ALA A 92 9.00 -11.07 -8.10
C ALA A 92 9.52 -9.87 -7.31
N LEU A 93 8.64 -8.97 -6.89
CA LEU A 93 8.96 -7.90 -5.96
C LEU A 93 8.89 -8.45 -4.53
N THR A 94 10.00 -8.42 -3.84
CA THR A 94 10.07 -8.74 -2.41
C THR A 94 10.17 -7.44 -1.61
N VAL A 95 9.32 -7.28 -0.60
CA VAL A 95 9.32 -6.12 0.30
C VAL A 95 9.41 -6.64 1.72
N LYS A 96 10.42 -6.18 2.45
CA LYS A 96 10.70 -6.64 3.81
C LYS A 96 10.94 -5.46 4.75
N GLU A 97 10.21 -5.44 5.86
CA GLU A 97 10.47 -4.54 6.96
C GLU A 97 11.48 -5.17 7.93
N ILE A 98 12.47 -4.38 8.35
CA ILE A 98 13.46 -4.78 9.33
C ILE A 98 13.36 -3.86 10.55
N ILE A 99 13.01 -4.43 11.68
CA ILE A 99 12.97 -3.72 12.96
C ILE A 99 14.38 -3.74 13.58
N LEU A 100 14.96 -2.57 13.75
CA LEU A 100 16.30 -2.37 14.28
C LEU A 100 16.30 -2.21 15.81
N ASP A 101 15.20 -1.71 16.37
CA ASP A 101 15.00 -1.54 17.81
C ASP A 101 13.84 -2.44 18.28
N LYS A 102 14.15 -3.44 19.10
CA LYS A 102 13.16 -4.38 19.66
C LYS A 102 12.06 -3.74 20.53
N HIS A 103 12.23 -2.49 20.92
CA HIS A 103 11.22 -1.72 21.65
C HIS A 103 10.43 -0.79 20.73
N PHE A 104 10.68 -0.85 19.42
CA PHE A 104 9.91 -0.09 18.47
C PHE A 104 8.48 -0.62 18.42
N VAL A 105 7.54 0.28 18.58
CA VAL A 105 6.11 0.03 18.37
C VAL A 105 5.71 0.87 17.16
N GLY A 106 5.35 0.23 16.07
CA GLY A 106 4.83 0.92 14.89
C GLY A 106 3.49 1.59 15.19
N HIS A 107 3.23 2.66 14.51
CA HIS A 107 1.97 3.42 14.54
C HIS A 107 1.55 3.75 13.10
N ASP A 108 0.39 4.36 12.96
CA ASP A 108 -0.33 4.67 11.71
C ASP A 108 0.43 5.47 10.63
N ASP A 109 1.68 5.84 10.86
CA ASP A 109 2.51 6.61 9.92
C ASP A 109 3.48 5.76 9.07
N ASN A 110 3.48 4.44 9.24
CA ASN A 110 4.25 3.51 8.42
C ASN A 110 3.41 3.04 7.23
N GLU A 111 3.83 3.36 6.04
CA GLU A 111 3.07 3.01 4.83
C GLU A 111 4.00 2.61 3.68
N VAL A 112 3.61 1.61 2.91
CA VAL A 112 4.21 1.27 1.63
C VAL A 112 3.12 1.19 0.55
N ILE A 113 3.34 1.89 -0.57
CA ILE A 113 2.47 1.87 -1.74
C ILE A 113 3.22 1.22 -2.89
N LEU A 114 2.65 0.18 -3.46
CA LEU A 114 3.21 -0.57 -4.58
C LEU A 114 2.40 -0.27 -5.85
N TYR A 115 3.05 0.39 -6.79
CA TYR A 115 2.46 0.75 -8.07
C TYR A 115 2.82 -0.28 -9.14
N THR A 116 1.84 -0.75 -9.89
CA THR A 116 2.07 -1.72 -10.96
C THR A 116 1.35 -1.40 -12.25
N THR A 117 1.99 -1.74 -13.36
CA THR A 117 1.36 -1.67 -14.68
C THR A 117 0.53 -2.91 -15.02
N ASN A 118 0.60 -3.97 -14.21
CA ASN A 118 -0.10 -5.21 -14.45
C ASN A 118 -1.55 -5.16 -13.98
N ASP A 119 -2.45 -5.79 -14.70
CA ASP A 119 -3.85 -5.96 -14.33
C ASP A 119 -4.07 -7.17 -13.41
N SER A 120 -3.07 -8.06 -13.31
CA SER A 120 -3.14 -9.27 -12.50
C SER A 120 -1.83 -9.54 -11.79
N LEU A 121 -1.93 -9.92 -10.52
CA LEU A 121 -0.79 -10.22 -9.65
C LEU A 121 -1.01 -11.52 -8.86
N VAL A 122 0.12 -12.10 -8.44
CA VAL A 122 0.19 -13.04 -7.32
C VAL A 122 0.73 -12.27 -6.11
N VAL A 123 -0.02 -12.20 -5.02
CA VAL A 123 0.39 -11.51 -3.79
C VAL A 123 0.51 -12.51 -2.65
N ASN A 124 1.71 -12.61 -2.08
CA ASN A 124 1.97 -13.39 -0.88
C ASN A 124 2.43 -12.45 0.23
N GLY A 125 1.79 -12.52 1.38
CA GLY A 125 2.08 -11.62 2.49
C GLY A 125 1.96 -12.29 3.84
N ASN A 126 2.92 -11.99 4.71
CA ASN A 126 2.84 -12.25 6.14
C ASN A 126 3.06 -10.92 6.86
N LEU A 127 2.02 -10.44 7.52
CA LEU A 127 2.04 -9.20 8.28
C LEU A 127 1.75 -9.49 9.75
N VAL A 128 2.31 -8.68 10.63
CA VAL A 128 1.97 -8.75 12.06
C VAL A 128 0.93 -7.68 12.39
N ALA A 129 1.16 -6.44 11.96
CA ALA A 129 0.21 -5.34 12.10
C ALA A 129 0.30 -4.44 10.86
N GLY A 130 -0.80 -3.84 10.49
CA GLY A 130 -0.92 -2.99 9.31
C GLY A 130 -2.02 -3.49 8.38
N ASP A 131 -2.67 -2.54 7.76
CA ASP A 131 -3.78 -2.79 6.85
C ASP A 131 -3.27 -3.14 5.45
N VAL A 132 -4.06 -3.90 4.72
CA VAL A 132 -3.77 -4.27 3.33
C VAL A 132 -4.90 -3.77 2.44
N GLU A 133 -4.60 -2.83 1.57
CA GLU A 133 -5.55 -2.26 0.61
C GLU A 133 -5.12 -2.61 -0.82
N ILE A 134 -6.01 -3.22 -1.59
CA ILE A 134 -5.77 -3.60 -2.99
C ILE A 134 -6.91 -3.09 -3.84
N GLN A 135 -6.61 -2.31 -4.86
CA GLN A 135 -7.64 -1.66 -5.68
C GLN A 135 -7.48 -1.98 -7.17
N ASN A 136 -8.62 -2.22 -7.84
CA ASN A 136 -8.71 -2.38 -9.29
C ASN A 136 -7.76 -3.46 -9.86
N MET A 137 -7.68 -4.63 -9.20
CA MET A 137 -6.68 -5.64 -9.48
C MET A 137 -7.29 -7.05 -9.54
N ALA A 138 -6.81 -7.86 -10.49
CA ALA A 138 -7.05 -9.29 -10.47
C ALA A 138 -5.96 -9.99 -9.66
N LEU A 139 -6.37 -10.82 -8.69
CA LEU A 139 -5.47 -11.62 -7.87
C LEU A 139 -5.68 -13.09 -8.17
N LYS A 140 -4.59 -13.81 -8.35
CA LYS A 140 -4.61 -15.23 -8.64
C LYS A 140 -3.63 -15.95 -7.75
N ASP A 141 -4.04 -17.11 -7.22
CA ASP A 141 -3.18 -17.97 -6.39
C ASP A 141 -2.47 -17.19 -5.26
N SER A 142 -3.16 -16.17 -4.72
CA SER A 142 -2.60 -15.22 -3.75
C SER A 142 -2.90 -15.64 -2.33
N ARG A 143 -1.97 -15.36 -1.41
CA ARG A 143 -2.14 -15.66 -0.01
C ARG A 143 -1.60 -14.53 0.87
N VAL A 144 -2.47 -13.92 1.65
CA VAL A 144 -2.09 -12.89 2.62
C VAL A 144 -2.61 -13.26 4.00
N THR A 145 -1.74 -13.17 5.00
CA THR A 145 -2.09 -13.35 6.40
C THR A 145 -1.63 -12.17 7.21
N THR A 146 -2.48 -11.66 8.09
CA THR A 146 -2.11 -10.64 9.08
C THR A 146 -2.57 -11.08 10.47
N VAL A 147 -1.93 -10.60 11.53
CA VAL A 147 -2.38 -10.83 12.89
C VAL A 147 -3.31 -9.74 13.34
N SER A 148 -2.98 -8.48 13.07
CA SER A 148 -3.80 -7.31 13.39
C SER A 148 -3.78 -6.35 12.23
N GLY A 149 -4.91 -6.14 11.61
CA GLY A 149 -5.07 -5.24 10.48
C GLY A 149 -6.23 -5.68 9.60
N ASP A 150 -6.82 -4.72 8.93
CA ASP A 150 -7.92 -4.93 8.03
C ASP A 150 -7.40 -5.30 6.63
N ILE A 151 -8.18 -6.04 5.90
CA ILE A 151 -7.87 -6.37 4.50
C ILE A 151 -9.02 -5.88 3.64
N SER A 152 -8.75 -4.89 2.79
CA SER A 152 -9.72 -4.33 1.85
C SER A 152 -9.30 -4.59 0.41
N ILE A 153 -10.21 -5.15 -0.38
CA ILE A 153 -10.00 -5.39 -1.80
C ILE A 153 -11.19 -4.83 -2.56
N GLU A 154 -10.96 -3.74 -3.27
CA GLU A 154 -12.00 -3.00 -3.99
C GLU A 154 -11.90 -3.17 -5.50
N ASN A 155 -13.04 -3.36 -6.16
CA ASN A 155 -13.15 -3.55 -7.62
C ASN A 155 -12.17 -4.63 -8.13
N GLY A 156 -12.03 -5.71 -7.36
CA GLY A 156 -11.08 -6.77 -7.61
C GLY A 156 -11.68 -8.01 -8.25
N SER A 157 -10.82 -8.95 -8.64
CA SER A 157 -11.25 -10.31 -8.90
C SER A 157 -10.29 -11.28 -8.23
N LEU A 158 -10.84 -12.29 -7.53
CA LEU A 158 -10.06 -13.32 -6.85
C LEU A 158 -10.24 -14.67 -7.53
N ASN A 159 -9.13 -15.36 -7.72
CA ASN A 159 -9.11 -16.71 -8.25
C ASN A 159 -8.14 -17.57 -7.44
N ASN A 160 -8.67 -18.55 -6.68
CA ASN A 160 -7.90 -19.42 -5.78
C ASN A 160 -7.06 -18.63 -4.76
N CYS A 161 -7.66 -17.67 -4.08
CA CYS A 161 -6.98 -16.78 -3.14
C CYS A 161 -7.35 -17.10 -1.69
N SER A 162 -6.46 -16.74 -0.76
CA SER A 162 -6.68 -16.91 0.68
C SER A 162 -6.24 -15.64 1.41
N PHE A 163 -7.19 -14.96 2.05
CA PHE A 163 -6.95 -13.76 2.86
C PHE A 163 -7.43 -14.04 4.28
N ILE A 164 -6.52 -13.95 5.24
CA ILE A 164 -6.77 -14.34 6.64
C ILE A 164 -6.26 -13.25 7.57
N THR A 165 -7.08 -12.82 8.50
CA THR A 165 -6.66 -11.97 9.64
C THR A 165 -7.02 -12.65 10.95
N THR A 166 -6.31 -12.31 12.04
CA THR A 166 -6.71 -12.79 13.37
C THR A 166 -7.60 -11.76 14.07
N SER A 167 -7.25 -10.48 13.96
CA SER A 167 -8.03 -9.36 14.51
C SER A 167 -8.09 -8.25 13.50
N GLY A 168 -9.21 -8.08 12.87
CA GLY A 168 -9.47 -7.11 11.82
C GLY A 168 -10.60 -7.58 10.93
N ASP A 169 -11.08 -6.69 10.11
CA ASP A 169 -12.16 -6.94 9.18
C ASP A 169 -11.61 -7.30 7.80
N ILE A 170 -12.39 -8.05 7.04
CA ILE A 170 -12.10 -8.33 5.62
C ILE A 170 -13.24 -7.79 4.79
N GLU A 171 -12.94 -6.82 3.93
CA GLU A 171 -13.89 -6.27 2.96
C GLU A 171 -13.47 -6.65 1.55
N PHE A 172 -14.39 -7.24 0.80
CA PHE A 172 -14.18 -7.57 -0.60
C PHE A 172 -15.33 -7.07 -1.45
N ASP A 173 -15.02 -6.28 -2.46
CA ASP A 173 -15.93 -5.86 -3.51
C ASP A 173 -15.40 -6.31 -4.87
N GLY A 174 -16.15 -7.20 -5.56
CA GLY A 174 -15.73 -7.66 -6.86
C GLY A 174 -16.20 -9.05 -7.25
N GLN A 175 -15.39 -9.76 -8.02
CA GLN A 175 -15.73 -11.08 -8.57
C GLN A 175 -14.89 -12.19 -7.93
N LEU A 176 -15.54 -13.28 -7.55
CA LEU A 176 -14.87 -14.49 -7.05
C LEU A 176 -14.95 -15.60 -8.08
N THR A 177 -13.83 -16.27 -8.31
CA THR A 177 -13.75 -17.49 -9.14
C THR A 177 -12.82 -18.49 -8.50
N GLY A 178 -13.07 -19.79 -8.70
CA GLY A 178 -12.28 -20.84 -8.07
C GLY A 178 -12.52 -20.93 -6.55
N ASP A 179 -11.55 -21.50 -5.85
CA ASP A 179 -11.64 -21.73 -4.40
C ASP A 179 -11.00 -20.56 -3.65
N ASN A 180 -11.81 -19.72 -3.01
CA ASN A 180 -11.33 -18.58 -2.23
C ASN A 180 -11.68 -18.75 -0.76
N ALA A 181 -10.78 -18.32 0.13
CA ALA A 181 -10.97 -18.26 1.57
C ALA A 181 -10.78 -16.81 2.06
N LEU A 182 -11.80 -16.27 2.73
CA LEU A 182 -11.77 -14.99 3.43
C LEU A 182 -12.13 -15.26 4.89
N GLU A 183 -11.17 -15.17 5.80
CA GLU A 183 -11.33 -15.67 7.17
C GLU A 183 -10.82 -14.66 8.19
N THR A 184 -11.60 -14.39 9.22
CA THR A 184 -11.16 -13.65 10.42
C THR A 184 -11.51 -14.44 11.69
N THR A 185 -10.69 -14.31 12.72
CA THR A 185 -11.00 -14.91 14.03
C THR A 185 -11.79 -13.91 14.89
N SER A 186 -11.48 -12.62 14.81
CA SER A 186 -12.17 -11.57 15.56
C SER A 186 -12.32 -10.34 14.67
N GLY A 187 -13.47 -10.17 14.09
CA GLY A 187 -13.84 -9.14 13.13
C GLY A 187 -14.96 -9.62 12.21
N ASP A 188 -15.29 -8.83 11.25
CA ASP A 188 -16.34 -9.09 10.29
C ASP A 188 -15.77 -9.43 8.90
N VAL A 189 -16.48 -10.24 8.12
CA VAL A 189 -16.20 -10.50 6.71
C VAL A 189 -17.36 -9.97 5.88
N SER A 190 -17.12 -8.94 5.09
CA SER A 190 -18.07 -8.35 4.15
C SER A 190 -17.69 -8.69 2.71
N VAL A 191 -18.65 -9.17 1.93
CA VAL A 191 -18.42 -9.53 0.53
C VAL A 191 -19.54 -8.96 -0.33
N GLU A 192 -19.20 -8.11 -1.28
CA GLU A 192 -20.14 -7.42 -2.16
C GLU A 192 -19.89 -7.76 -3.64
N ASN A 193 -20.90 -7.54 -4.48
CA ASN A 193 -20.88 -7.67 -5.96
C ASN A 193 -20.50 -9.04 -6.53
N ILE A 194 -20.89 -10.12 -5.86
CA ILE A 194 -20.56 -11.48 -6.29
C ILE A 194 -21.54 -11.96 -7.37
N ASP A 195 -21.03 -12.27 -8.54
CA ASP A 195 -21.75 -12.99 -9.59
C ASP A 195 -21.49 -14.51 -9.49
N ASN A 196 -22.53 -15.27 -9.08
CA ASN A 196 -22.63 -16.74 -9.21
C ASN A 196 -21.53 -17.64 -8.58
N VAL A 197 -21.13 -17.40 -7.35
CA VAL A 197 -20.15 -18.24 -6.63
C VAL A 197 -20.63 -18.60 -5.23
N SER A 198 -20.28 -19.78 -4.74
CA SER A 198 -20.44 -20.14 -3.34
C SER A 198 -19.29 -19.55 -2.52
N VAL A 199 -19.62 -18.68 -1.56
CA VAL A 199 -18.65 -18.06 -0.63
C VAL A 199 -18.68 -18.84 0.68
N SER A 200 -17.50 -19.19 1.20
CA SER A 200 -17.34 -19.64 2.58
C SER A 200 -16.66 -18.52 3.36
N ALA A 201 -17.42 -17.81 4.17
CA ALA A 201 -16.89 -16.86 5.15
C ALA A 201 -17.01 -17.48 6.55
N SER A 202 -15.98 -17.38 7.38
CA SER A 202 -15.97 -17.88 8.74
C SER A 202 -15.43 -16.85 9.70
N THR A 203 -16.20 -16.58 10.74
CA THR A 203 -15.74 -15.89 11.96
C THR A 203 -15.84 -16.88 13.12
N MET A 204 -14.88 -16.90 14.02
CA MET A 204 -14.88 -17.74 15.22
C MET A 204 -14.96 -16.91 16.49
#